data_30ee6d4d2d733c7261802b2c03fd9bf2
#
_entry.id   30ee6d4d2d733c7261802b2c03fd9bf2
#
_cell.length_a   1.000
_cell.length_b   1.000
_cell.length_c   1.000
_cell.angle_alpha   90.00
_cell.angle_beta   90.00
_cell.angle_gamma   90.00
#
_symmetry.space_group_name_H-M   'P 1'
#
loop_
_entity.id
_entity.type
_entity.pdbx_description
1 polymer ?
#
loop_
_entity_poly.entity_id
_entity_poly.type
_entity_poly.pdbx_seq_one_letter_code
_entity_poly.pdbx_strand_id
1 'polypeptide(L)'
;MNEPYLGQTTDMVLGQEFLTWLWFRSETQPMGFKDKEGVPFSMNLEQRIVVQGGEGDSRTGKKVTRALVRFEREELAWQTTIKAEDFSLGSFKTPKVEREEDDDPDAAFLEKMYLMELCLGLFDACYKQFLDIRLSSLWDKEVQDMSAWMSQQA
;
A
#
# COMPACT_ATOMS: atom_id res chain seq x y z
N MET A 1 28.07 21.82 5.28
CA MET A 1 27.00 20.85 5.48
C MET A 1 26.71 20.09 4.21
N ASN A 2 26.70 18.83 4.32
CA ASN A 2 26.41 18.00 3.20
C ASN A 2 24.90 17.73 3.12
N GLU A 3 24.34 17.89 1.93
CA GLU A 3 22.93 17.67 1.72
C GLU A 3 22.73 16.52 0.73
N PRO A 4 23.02 15.29 1.13
CA PRO A 4 23.01 14.18 0.18
C PRO A 4 21.62 13.86 -0.34
N TYR A 5 20.59 14.43 0.22
CA TYR A 5 19.22 14.07 -0.09
C TYR A 5 18.48 15.12 -0.90
N LEU A 6 19.21 16.02 -1.54
CA LEU A 6 18.57 17.04 -2.35
C LEU A 6 17.70 16.42 -3.46
N GLY A 7 18.10 15.27 -3.97
CA GLY A 7 17.33 14.57 -5.00
C GLY A 7 16.39 13.51 -4.46
N GLN A 8 16.45 13.23 -3.16
CA GLN A 8 15.59 12.24 -2.52
C GLN A 8 14.96 12.84 -1.30
N THR A 9 13.67 12.89 -1.27
CA THR A 9 12.97 13.37 -0.10
C THR A 9 12.81 12.24 0.92
N THR A 10 12.65 12.62 2.18
CA THR A 10 12.30 11.65 3.21
C THR A 10 11.03 10.92 2.85
N ASP A 11 10.09 11.62 2.23
CA ASP A 11 8.81 11.03 1.83
C ASP A 11 9.01 9.93 0.79
N MET A 12 9.93 10.14 -0.17
CA MET A 12 10.23 9.13 -1.18
C MET A 12 10.80 7.86 -0.56
N VAL A 13 11.76 8.02 0.37
CA VAL A 13 12.36 6.88 1.05
C VAL A 13 11.31 6.14 1.87
N LEU A 14 10.50 6.88 2.59
CA LEU A 14 9.43 6.30 3.41
C LEU A 14 8.41 5.58 2.54
N GLY A 15 8.09 6.16 1.37
CA GLY A 15 7.17 5.51 0.44
C GLY A 15 7.69 4.18 -0.07
N GLN A 16 8.98 4.10 -0.39
CA GLN A 16 9.58 2.85 -0.83
C GLN A 16 9.58 1.81 0.30
N GLU A 17 9.87 2.24 1.51
CA GLU A 17 9.80 1.34 2.67
C GLU A 17 8.38 0.83 2.86
N PHE A 18 7.40 1.72 2.75
CA PHE A 18 6.00 1.35 2.91
C PHE A 18 5.55 0.33 1.87
N LEU A 19 5.81 0.60 0.58
CA LEU A 19 5.38 -0.32 -0.48
C LEU A 19 6.12 -1.65 -0.42
N THR A 20 7.39 -1.64 -0.02
CA THR A 20 8.15 -2.86 0.15
C THR A 20 7.59 -3.69 1.31
N TRP A 21 7.23 -3.01 2.39
CA TRP A 21 6.58 -3.66 3.53
C TRP A 21 5.21 -4.20 3.17
N LEU A 22 4.43 -3.46 2.37
CA LEU A 22 3.14 -3.95 1.89
C LEU A 22 3.30 -5.23 1.06
N TRP A 23 4.31 -5.25 0.20
CA TRP A 23 4.60 -6.46 -0.59
C TRP A 23 4.87 -7.64 0.33
N PHE A 24 5.75 -7.46 1.30
CA PHE A 24 6.08 -8.48 2.28
C PHE A 24 4.83 -8.98 3.00
N ARG A 25 4.03 -8.06 3.53
CA ARG A 25 2.83 -8.43 4.27
C ARG A 25 1.75 -9.05 3.40
N SER A 26 1.63 -8.61 2.16
CA SER A 26 0.64 -9.19 1.25
C SER A 26 0.91 -10.66 0.97
N GLU A 27 2.19 -11.04 0.95
CA GLU A 27 2.57 -12.43 0.69
C GLU A 27 2.56 -13.28 1.95
N THR A 28 2.84 -12.70 3.10
CA THR A 28 2.99 -13.46 4.33
C THR A 28 1.78 -13.39 5.24
N GLN A 29 1.03 -12.29 5.21
CA GLN A 29 -0.14 -12.09 6.05
C GLN A 29 -1.23 -11.32 5.31
N PRO A 30 -1.76 -11.87 4.21
CA PRO A 30 -2.69 -11.12 3.35
C PRO A 30 -3.99 -10.71 4.05
N MET A 31 -4.38 -11.41 5.11
CA MET A 31 -5.61 -11.11 5.84
C MET A 31 -5.33 -10.41 7.17
N GLY A 32 -4.12 -9.85 7.33
CA GLY A 32 -3.71 -9.27 8.61
C GLY A 32 -4.08 -7.81 8.82
N PHE A 33 -5.00 -7.27 8.01
CA PHE A 33 -5.35 -5.86 8.07
C PHE A 33 -6.79 -5.67 8.53
N LYS A 34 -6.99 -4.58 9.28
CA LYS A 34 -8.32 -4.16 9.72
C LYS A 34 -8.47 -2.67 9.50
N ASP A 35 -9.66 -2.23 9.12
CA ASP A 35 -9.93 -0.81 8.98
C ASP A 35 -10.13 -0.17 10.35
N LYS A 36 -10.39 1.13 10.36
CA LYS A 36 -10.54 1.90 11.60
C LYS A 36 -11.73 1.44 12.44
N GLU A 37 -12.66 0.73 11.82
CA GLU A 37 -13.84 0.19 12.51
C GLU A 37 -13.65 -1.26 12.94
N GLY A 38 -12.45 -1.80 12.71
CA GLY A 38 -12.14 -3.17 13.08
C GLY A 38 -12.59 -4.21 12.08
N VAL A 39 -13.05 -3.79 10.90
CA VAL A 39 -13.50 -4.74 9.88
C VAL A 39 -12.28 -5.26 9.10
N PRO A 40 -12.12 -6.59 9.03
CA PRO A 40 -10.99 -7.16 8.30
C PRO A 40 -11.08 -6.86 6.80
N PHE A 41 -9.93 -6.67 6.18
CA PHE A 41 -9.83 -6.58 4.73
C PHE A 41 -8.54 -7.22 4.28
N SER A 42 -8.49 -7.62 3.03
CA SER A 42 -7.28 -8.16 2.44
C SER A 42 -6.66 -7.14 1.50
N MET A 43 -5.36 -7.26 1.34
CA MET A 43 -4.60 -6.39 0.47
C MET A 43 -3.54 -7.23 -0.21
N ASN A 44 -3.41 -7.09 -1.53
CA ASN A 44 -2.30 -7.72 -2.23
C ASN A 44 -1.80 -6.80 -3.33
N LEU A 45 -0.57 -7.06 -3.76
CA LEU A 45 0.04 -6.34 -4.86
C LEU A 45 -0.09 -7.19 -6.11
N GLU A 46 -0.93 -6.73 -7.05
CA GLU A 46 -1.13 -7.44 -8.33
C GLU A 46 0.09 -7.29 -9.22
N GLN A 47 0.69 -6.10 -9.23
CA GLN A 47 1.89 -5.81 -10.00
C GLN A 47 2.74 -4.83 -9.22
N ARG A 48 4.05 -4.90 -9.44
CA ARG A 48 4.97 -3.99 -8.77
C ARG A 48 6.19 -3.72 -9.65
N ILE A 49 6.72 -2.53 -9.50
CA ILE A 49 8.01 -2.16 -10.08
C ILE A 49 9.01 -2.13 -8.93
N VAL A 50 10.06 -2.93 -9.07
CA VAL A 50 11.05 -3.12 -8.03
C VAL A 50 12.40 -2.65 -8.57
N VAL A 51 13.13 -1.91 -7.76
CA VAL A 51 14.49 -1.50 -8.09
C VAL A 51 15.44 -2.01 -7.03
N GLN A 52 16.73 -2.13 -7.38
CA GLN A 52 17.74 -2.51 -6.41
C GLN A 52 17.89 -1.41 -5.36
N GLY A 53 18.11 -1.82 -4.13
CA GLY A 53 18.42 -0.87 -3.07
C GLY A 53 19.73 -0.16 -3.34
N GLY A 54 19.89 1.03 -2.78
CA GLY A 54 21.10 1.80 -2.92
C GLY A 54 22.28 1.12 -2.28
N GLU A 55 23.48 1.60 -2.60
CA GLU A 55 24.71 1.08 -1.98
C GLU A 55 24.61 1.19 -0.47
N GLY A 56 25.05 0.18 0.20
CA GLY A 56 25.04 0.13 1.66
C GLY A 56 23.74 -0.35 2.25
N ASP A 57 22.69 -0.47 1.45
CA ASP A 57 21.41 -0.97 1.94
C ASP A 57 21.37 -2.49 1.72
N SER A 58 22.10 -3.19 2.57
CA SER A 58 22.18 -4.65 2.47
C SER A 58 21.00 -5.35 3.13
N ARG A 59 20.15 -4.61 3.86
CA ARG A 59 19.09 -5.25 4.62
C ARG A 59 17.89 -5.62 3.79
N THR A 60 17.52 -4.79 2.83
CA THR A 60 16.34 -5.06 2.02
C THR A 60 16.65 -5.36 0.55
N GLY A 61 17.80 -4.93 0.05
CA GLY A 61 18.26 -5.26 -1.30
C GLY A 61 17.38 -4.77 -2.43
N LYS A 62 16.08 -4.78 -2.26
CA LYS A 62 15.11 -4.37 -3.29
C LYS A 62 14.08 -3.46 -2.68
N LYS A 63 13.63 -2.50 -3.46
CA LYS A 63 12.61 -1.54 -3.03
C LYS A 63 11.51 -1.48 -4.06
N VAL A 64 10.28 -1.47 -3.61
CA VAL A 64 9.12 -1.30 -4.48
C VAL A 64 8.89 0.19 -4.66
N THR A 65 8.87 0.65 -5.90
CA THR A 65 8.68 2.07 -6.22
C THR A 65 7.28 2.36 -6.71
N ARG A 66 6.57 1.34 -7.18
CA ARG A 66 5.23 1.51 -7.72
C ARG A 66 4.54 0.15 -7.67
N ALA A 67 3.26 0.15 -7.30
CA ALA A 67 2.51 -1.09 -7.21
C ALA A 67 1.06 -0.88 -7.60
N LEU A 68 0.51 -1.87 -8.28
CA LEU A 68 -0.94 -1.99 -8.46
C LEU A 68 -1.44 -2.83 -7.29
N VAL A 69 -2.25 -2.21 -6.45
CA VAL A 69 -2.70 -2.80 -5.20
C VAL A 69 -4.19 -3.10 -5.30
N ARG A 70 -4.57 -4.28 -4.84
CA ARG A 70 -5.96 -4.67 -4.76
C ARG A 70 -6.36 -4.78 -3.30
N PHE A 71 -7.44 -4.11 -2.94
CA PHE A 71 -8.07 -4.23 -1.62
C PHE A 71 -9.39 -4.96 -1.76
N GLU A 72 -9.68 -5.83 -0.80
CA GLU A 72 -10.98 -6.49 -0.73
C GLU A 72 -11.52 -6.40 0.69
N ARG A 73 -12.73 -5.91 0.83
CA ARG A 73 -13.43 -5.83 2.10
C ARG A 73 -14.85 -6.34 1.88
N GLU A 74 -15.18 -7.41 2.56
CA GLU A 74 -16.45 -8.09 2.35
C GLU A 74 -16.58 -8.50 0.88
N GLU A 75 -17.61 -8.05 0.18
CA GLU A 75 -17.81 -8.40 -1.23
C GLU A 75 -17.29 -7.32 -2.19
N LEU A 76 -16.68 -6.27 -1.65
CA LEU A 76 -16.22 -5.14 -2.44
C LEU A 76 -14.72 -5.27 -2.73
N ALA A 77 -14.33 -4.89 -3.93
CA ALA A 77 -12.94 -4.92 -4.35
C ALA A 77 -12.57 -3.62 -5.05
N TRP A 78 -11.38 -3.12 -4.76
CA TRP A 78 -10.81 -1.92 -5.35
C TRP A 78 -9.44 -2.21 -5.89
N GLN A 79 -9.04 -1.50 -6.93
CA GLN A 79 -7.66 -1.50 -7.39
C GLN A 79 -7.18 -0.08 -7.57
N THR A 80 -5.93 0.18 -7.24
CA THR A 80 -5.32 1.47 -7.49
C THR A 80 -3.81 1.32 -7.60
N THR A 81 -3.18 2.17 -8.39
CA THR A 81 -1.73 2.22 -8.50
C THR A 81 -1.22 3.22 -7.46
N ILE A 82 -0.24 2.80 -6.68
CA ILE A 82 0.39 3.64 -5.66
C ILE A 82 1.83 3.89 -6.08
N LYS A 83 2.25 5.16 -6.07
CA LYS A 83 3.63 5.56 -6.32
C LYS A 83 4.32 5.91 -5.03
N ALA A 84 5.53 5.39 -4.84
CA ALA A 84 6.28 5.61 -3.61
C ALA A 84 6.74 7.05 -3.43
N GLU A 85 7.02 7.75 -4.53
CA GLU A 85 7.65 9.07 -4.46
C GLU A 85 6.75 10.12 -3.80
N ASP A 86 5.44 10.01 -3.95
CA ASP A 86 4.51 11.03 -3.46
C ASP A 86 3.22 10.45 -2.88
N PHE A 87 3.13 9.12 -2.76
CA PHE A 87 1.92 8.43 -2.31
C PHE A 87 0.70 8.73 -3.19
N SER A 88 0.92 9.14 -4.43
CA SER A 88 -0.21 9.38 -5.32
C SER A 88 -0.90 8.07 -5.67
N LEU A 89 -2.21 8.13 -5.74
CA LEU A 89 -3.06 7.01 -6.10
C LEU A 89 -3.65 7.29 -7.48
N GLY A 90 -3.47 6.38 -8.39
CA GLY A 90 -3.98 6.55 -9.74
C GLY A 90 -4.66 5.29 -10.24
N SER A 91 -5.28 5.40 -11.40
CA SER A 91 -5.92 4.27 -12.07
C SER A 91 -6.91 3.55 -11.14
N PHE A 92 -7.72 4.32 -10.44
CA PHE A 92 -8.72 3.77 -9.51
C PHE A 92 -9.75 2.93 -10.25
N LYS A 93 -9.95 1.72 -9.73
CA LYS A 93 -11.10 0.91 -10.09
C LYS A 93 -11.90 0.67 -8.82
N THR A 94 -13.12 1.16 -8.81
CA THR A 94 -14.03 0.97 -7.69
C THR A 94 -14.90 -0.25 -7.92
N PRO A 95 -15.51 -0.80 -6.85
CA PRO A 95 -16.46 -1.89 -7.03
C PRO A 95 -17.59 -1.48 -7.97
N LYS A 96 -18.03 -2.44 -8.76
CA LYS A 96 -19.19 -2.21 -9.63
C LYS A 96 -20.44 -2.40 -8.80
N VAL A 97 -21.36 -1.46 -8.94
CA VAL A 97 -22.65 -1.52 -8.27
C VAL A 97 -23.71 -1.60 -9.34
N GLU A 98 -24.61 -2.57 -9.21
CA GLU A 98 -25.71 -2.70 -10.13
C GLU A 98 -26.66 -1.52 -9.93
N ARG A 99 -27.15 -0.97 -11.05
CA ARG A 99 -28.05 0.16 -11.05
C ARG A 99 -29.24 -0.12 -11.93
N GLU A 100 -30.38 0.42 -11.52
CA GLU A 100 -31.55 0.39 -12.34
C GLU A 100 -31.55 1.58 -13.29
N GLU A 101 -32.25 1.47 -14.41
CA GLU A 101 -32.20 2.48 -15.46
C GLU A 101 -32.69 3.86 -15.00
N ASP A 102 -33.58 3.87 -14.04
CA ASP A 102 -34.16 5.13 -13.55
C ASP A 102 -33.45 5.66 -12.31
N ASP A 103 -32.28 5.14 -11.98
CA ASP A 103 -31.48 5.70 -10.88
C ASP A 103 -31.00 7.10 -11.22
N ASP A 104 -31.01 7.95 -10.20
CA ASP A 104 -30.55 9.32 -10.32
C ASP A 104 -29.04 9.35 -10.62
N PRO A 105 -28.59 10.09 -11.66
CA PRO A 105 -27.16 10.23 -11.93
C PRO A 105 -26.36 10.83 -10.76
N ASP A 106 -26.99 11.70 -9.97
CA ASP A 106 -26.32 12.26 -8.80
C ASP A 106 -26.09 11.21 -7.74
N ALA A 107 -27.02 10.27 -7.58
CA ALA A 107 -26.86 9.16 -6.66
C ALA A 107 -25.69 8.28 -7.11
N ALA A 108 -25.52 8.07 -8.42
CA ALA A 108 -24.40 7.32 -8.97
C ALA A 108 -23.07 7.96 -8.62
N PHE A 109 -22.97 9.27 -8.78
CA PHE A 109 -21.77 10.00 -8.49
C PHE A 109 -21.43 9.94 -7.00
N LEU A 110 -22.44 10.17 -6.14
CA LEU A 110 -22.22 10.13 -4.69
C LEU A 110 -21.78 8.75 -4.23
N GLU A 111 -22.34 7.71 -4.80
CA GLU A 111 -21.92 6.35 -4.44
C GLU A 111 -20.49 6.07 -4.85
N LYS A 112 -20.10 6.49 -6.04
CA LYS A 112 -18.71 6.33 -6.48
C LYS A 112 -17.76 7.08 -5.56
N MET A 113 -18.11 8.29 -5.16
CA MET A 113 -17.30 9.07 -4.22
C MET A 113 -17.18 8.36 -2.87
N TYR A 114 -18.29 7.80 -2.38
CA TYR A 114 -18.29 7.05 -1.13
C TYR A 114 -17.34 5.83 -1.24
N LEU A 115 -17.40 5.09 -2.34
CA LEU A 115 -16.54 3.93 -2.54
C LEU A 115 -15.06 4.34 -2.63
N MET A 116 -14.77 5.49 -3.23
CA MET A 116 -13.39 5.98 -3.27
C MET A 116 -12.91 6.36 -1.87
N GLU A 117 -13.76 6.98 -1.06
CA GLU A 117 -13.40 7.30 0.32
C GLU A 117 -13.13 6.04 1.14
N LEU A 118 -13.90 4.98 0.93
CA LEU A 118 -13.64 3.71 1.59
C LEU A 118 -12.25 3.18 1.23
N CYS A 119 -11.90 3.24 -0.05
CA CYS A 119 -10.57 2.80 -0.49
C CYS A 119 -9.46 3.60 0.18
N LEU A 120 -9.61 4.92 0.24
CA LEU A 120 -8.64 5.77 0.91
C LEU A 120 -8.51 5.39 2.39
N GLY A 121 -9.62 5.03 3.02
CA GLY A 121 -9.62 4.57 4.41
C GLY A 121 -8.86 3.26 4.58
N LEU A 122 -8.97 2.34 3.63
CA LEU A 122 -8.23 1.08 3.67
C LEU A 122 -6.73 1.33 3.48
N PHE A 123 -6.38 2.19 2.53
CA PHE A 123 -4.99 2.59 2.33
C PHE A 123 -4.42 3.23 3.60
N ASP A 124 -5.18 4.14 4.21
CA ASP A 124 -4.76 4.81 5.43
C ASP A 124 -4.57 3.83 6.58
N ALA A 125 -5.42 2.82 6.69
CA ALA A 125 -5.29 1.79 7.71
C ALA A 125 -3.98 1.01 7.54
N CYS A 126 -3.63 0.67 6.30
CA CYS A 126 -2.36 0.02 6.01
C CYS A 126 -1.19 0.91 6.39
N TYR A 127 -1.26 2.18 6.04
CA TYR A 127 -0.18 3.12 6.31
C TYR A 127 0.01 3.34 7.81
N LYS A 128 -1.08 3.46 8.56
CA LYS A 128 -1.00 3.59 10.01
C LYS A 128 -0.37 2.37 10.66
N GLN A 129 -0.74 1.19 10.22
CA GLN A 129 -0.14 -0.03 10.74
C GLN A 129 1.36 -0.06 10.44
N PHE A 130 1.74 0.34 9.24
CA PHE A 130 3.15 0.46 8.88
C PHE A 130 3.87 1.44 9.80
N LEU A 131 3.31 2.63 10.00
CA LEU A 131 3.96 3.63 10.86
C LEU A 131 4.08 3.16 12.29
N ASP A 132 3.07 2.49 12.82
CA ASP A 132 3.12 1.97 14.19
C ASP A 132 4.31 1.04 14.37
N ILE A 133 4.58 0.19 13.39
CA ILE A 133 5.72 -0.73 13.43
C ILE A 133 7.01 0.03 13.15
N ARG A 134 7.01 0.89 12.13
CA ARG A 134 8.19 1.62 11.66
C ARG A 134 8.77 2.54 12.74
N LEU A 135 7.90 3.13 13.55
CA LEU A 135 8.30 4.06 14.60
C LEU A 135 8.48 3.39 15.96
N SER A 136 8.37 2.08 16.01
CA SER A 136 8.51 1.32 17.26
C SER A 136 9.83 0.55 17.29
N SER A 137 10.11 -0.06 18.44
CA SER A 137 11.27 -0.94 18.58
C SER A 137 11.13 -2.24 17.80
N LEU A 138 9.95 -2.50 17.25
CA LEU A 138 9.71 -3.72 16.45
C LEU A 138 10.24 -3.62 15.02
N TRP A 139 10.61 -2.43 14.58
CA TRP A 139 11.02 -2.23 13.19
C TRP A 139 12.26 -3.06 12.81
N ASP A 140 13.24 -3.13 13.69
CA ASP A 140 14.46 -3.89 13.39
C ASP A 140 14.16 -5.37 13.13
N LYS A 141 13.26 -5.96 13.91
CA LYS A 141 12.86 -7.33 13.68
C LYS A 141 12.07 -7.47 12.39
N GLU A 142 11.21 -6.52 12.13
CA GLU A 142 10.42 -6.52 10.89
C GLU A 142 11.33 -6.46 9.66
N VAL A 143 12.38 -5.64 9.69
CA VAL A 143 13.36 -5.55 8.62
C VAL A 143 14.10 -6.88 8.44
N GLN A 144 14.49 -7.52 9.55
CA GLN A 144 15.15 -8.82 9.49
C GLN A 144 14.25 -9.87 8.83
N ASP A 145 12.97 -9.89 9.22
CA ASP A 145 12.00 -10.83 8.65
C ASP A 145 11.79 -10.56 7.16
N MET A 146 11.68 -9.27 6.78
CA MET A 146 11.56 -8.90 5.37
C MET A 146 12.78 -9.33 4.56
N SER A 147 13.97 -9.09 5.10
CA SER A 147 15.20 -9.44 4.40
C SER A 147 15.31 -10.96 4.19
N ALA A 148 15.00 -11.73 5.22
CA ALA A 148 15.00 -13.17 5.13
C ALA A 148 13.99 -13.67 4.09
N TRP A 149 12.81 -13.08 4.08
CA TRP A 149 11.79 -13.43 3.11
C TRP A 149 12.21 -13.07 1.68
N MET A 150 12.78 -11.87 1.50
CA MET A 150 13.23 -11.42 0.18
C MET A 150 14.32 -12.30 -0.41
N SER A 151 15.21 -12.81 0.42
CA SER A 151 16.29 -13.67 -0.06
C SER A 151 15.77 -14.98 -0.64
N GLN A 152 14.52 -15.34 -0.33
CA GLN A 152 13.86 -16.52 -0.86
C GLN A 152 13.11 -16.24 -2.16
N GLN A 153 13.07 -14.97 -2.59
CA GLN A 153 12.30 -14.55 -3.78
C GLN A 153 13.21 -14.35 -4.99
N ALA A 154 14.21 -15.15 -5.12
CA ALA A 154 15.18 -15.02 -6.22
C ALA A 154 14.59 -15.36 -7.58
#